data_2b08a9a498582c27a43e3969dbbb4674
#
_entry.id   2b08a9a498582c27a43e3969dbbb4674
#
_cell.length_a   1.000
_cell.length_b   1.000
_cell.length_c   1.000
_cell.angle_alpha   90.00
_cell.angle_beta   90.00
_cell.angle_gamma   90.00
#
_symmetry.space_group_name_H-M   'P 1'
#
loop_
_entity.id
_entity.type
_entity.pdbx_description
1 polymer ?
#
loop_
_entity_poly.entity_id
_entity_poly.type
_entity_poly.pdbx_seq_one_letter_code
_entity_poly.pdbx_strand_id
1 'polypeptide(L)'
;SGAAMAQSSVTLFGIVDTAVGYVDNANAAGDSVYGLSTSGNATSRLGFRGVEDLGGGLTAGFHLEGEIFGDDGNTAGFNFQRRSTVSLMGGFGEVRMGRELTPSYSKTSSYDLFGQTGIGQFMGWRDWASNSDFGAANTTSVPTADASNVRASNMISYYTPNFSGFTAGLGYGFDEQTTGKAGRYVGGYVAYDNGPLSLAASYDQRDLVLNVGVPVVGSAVLDRDTFTLGGSYDLNVVKLNAIVQQSKYKALGESEKVNAYALGVSAPVGAGEVKLQYAMYDQKAIDSKAHHISLGYVHNLSKRTAVYGTVSYMDNKDDSNLGLQAKNLSTGGPGRGESQTGVQVGVRHSF
;
A
#
# COMPACT_ATOMS: atom_id res chain seq x y z
N SER A 1 4.69 50.01 -3.21
CA SER A 1 4.07 48.68 -3.18
C SER A 1 5.18 47.64 -3.03
N GLY A 2 5.48 47.26 -1.76
CA GLY A 2 6.38 46.17 -1.47
C GLY A 2 5.72 44.86 -1.88
N ALA A 3 6.30 44.13 -2.81
CA ALA A 3 5.95 42.76 -3.03
C ALA A 3 6.33 42.00 -1.73
N ALA A 4 5.34 41.56 -0.96
CA ALA A 4 5.58 40.60 0.09
C ALA A 4 6.11 39.35 -0.60
N MET A 5 7.40 39.09 -0.43
CA MET A 5 7.99 37.83 -0.83
C MET A 5 7.34 36.77 0.04
N ALA A 6 6.37 36.04 -0.50
CA ALA A 6 5.85 34.86 0.14
C ALA A 6 7.03 33.93 0.40
N GLN A 7 7.30 33.65 1.67
CA GLN A 7 8.44 32.82 2.06
C GLN A 7 8.11 31.37 1.67
N SER A 8 8.61 30.90 0.53
CA SER A 8 8.54 29.50 0.16
C SER A 8 9.40 28.70 1.12
N SER A 9 8.81 27.73 1.82
CA SER A 9 9.54 26.83 2.71
C SER A 9 9.70 25.47 2.05
N VAL A 10 10.93 24.99 1.98
CA VAL A 10 11.23 23.61 1.59
C VAL A 10 11.58 22.82 2.86
N THR A 11 10.85 21.73 3.09
CA THR A 11 11.09 20.81 4.19
C THR A 11 11.71 19.53 3.66
N LEU A 12 12.87 19.15 4.18
CA LEU A 12 13.43 17.81 4.04
C LEU A 12 12.83 16.96 5.16
N PHE A 13 12.42 15.74 4.85
CA PHE A 13 11.88 14.78 5.81
C PHE A 13 12.24 13.36 5.41
N GLY A 14 12.20 12.45 6.38
CA GLY A 14 12.44 11.05 6.07
C GLY A 14 12.20 10.12 7.25
N ILE A 15 12.31 8.83 6.93
CA ILE A 15 12.25 7.72 7.87
C ILE A 15 13.33 6.72 7.46
N VAL A 16 14.10 6.24 8.43
CA VAL A 16 14.95 5.05 8.29
C VAL A 16 14.41 4.00 9.25
N ASP A 17 14.06 2.85 8.71
CA ASP A 17 13.48 1.72 9.43
C ASP A 17 14.17 0.44 8.94
N THR A 18 14.89 -0.23 9.83
CA THR A 18 15.63 -1.45 9.53
C THR A 18 15.39 -2.48 10.63
N ALA A 19 15.18 -3.73 10.23
CA ALA A 19 14.86 -4.84 11.11
C ALA A 19 15.70 -6.07 10.83
N VAL A 20 15.97 -6.84 11.86
CA VAL A 20 16.35 -8.25 11.72
C VAL A 20 15.07 -9.06 11.58
N GLY A 21 15.01 -9.87 10.54
CA GLY A 21 13.89 -10.74 10.24
C GLY A 21 14.30 -12.20 10.19
N TYR A 22 13.36 -13.06 10.57
CA TYR A 22 13.40 -14.50 10.39
C TYR A 22 12.06 -14.96 9.85
N VAL A 23 12.08 -15.82 8.85
CA VAL A 23 10.88 -16.45 8.28
C VAL A 23 11.19 -17.92 8.03
N ASP A 24 10.37 -18.82 8.60
CA ASP A 24 10.42 -20.25 8.29
C ASP A 24 9.67 -20.54 6.97
N ASN A 25 9.86 -21.72 6.41
CA ASN A 25 9.19 -22.10 5.15
C ASN A 25 9.23 -20.97 4.10
N ALA A 26 10.36 -20.29 3.95
CA ALA A 26 10.49 -19.13 3.08
C ALA A 26 10.44 -19.46 1.59
N ASN A 27 10.38 -20.74 1.24
CA ASN A 27 10.21 -21.25 -0.13
C ASN A 27 9.50 -22.62 -0.13
N ALA A 28 9.19 -23.13 -1.31
CA ALA A 28 8.52 -24.42 -1.47
C ALA A 28 9.37 -25.64 -1.04
N ALA A 29 10.66 -25.48 -0.79
CA ALA A 29 11.53 -26.52 -0.25
C ALA A 29 11.50 -26.61 1.28
N GLY A 30 10.84 -25.65 1.95
CA GLY A 30 10.76 -25.59 3.42
C GLY A 30 11.96 -24.91 4.07
N ASP A 31 12.82 -24.22 3.30
CA ASP A 31 13.98 -23.54 3.85
C ASP A 31 13.57 -22.30 4.66
N SER A 32 14.36 -21.98 5.68
CA SER A 32 14.20 -20.76 6.47
C SER A 32 15.17 -19.68 6.01
N VAL A 33 14.78 -18.42 6.17
CA VAL A 33 15.61 -17.26 5.86
C VAL A 33 15.70 -16.33 7.05
N TYR A 34 16.86 -15.73 7.27
CA TYR A 34 17.08 -14.67 8.24
C TYR A 34 18.03 -13.63 7.66
N GLY A 35 17.89 -12.39 8.10
CA GLY A 35 18.74 -11.30 7.63
C GLY A 35 18.21 -9.94 8.02
N LEU A 36 18.83 -8.90 7.46
CA LEU A 36 18.31 -7.55 7.54
C LEU A 36 17.20 -7.33 6.50
N SER A 37 16.18 -6.64 6.91
CA SER A 37 15.09 -6.15 6.07
C SER A 37 14.92 -4.65 6.30
N THR A 38 14.39 -3.96 5.31
CA THR A 38 14.02 -2.56 5.44
C THR A 38 12.52 -2.41 5.64
N SER A 39 12.09 -1.32 6.28
CA SER A 39 10.67 -0.95 6.35
C SER A 39 9.79 -1.98 7.09
N GLY A 40 10.21 -2.44 8.25
CA GLY A 40 9.44 -3.43 9.02
C GLY A 40 8.24 -2.85 9.77
N ASN A 41 8.27 -1.55 10.12
CA ASN A 41 7.17 -0.85 10.82
C ASN A 41 6.68 0.39 10.08
N ALA A 42 7.57 1.09 9.37
CA ALA A 42 7.22 2.19 8.48
C ALA A 42 8.09 2.17 7.24
N THR A 43 7.54 2.46 6.08
CA THR A 43 8.35 2.48 4.85
C THR A 43 9.45 3.53 4.95
N SER A 44 10.70 3.09 4.83
CA SER A 44 11.89 3.95 4.79
C SER A 44 11.85 4.84 3.56
N ARG A 45 12.08 6.14 3.74
CA ARG A 45 11.92 7.14 2.68
C ARG A 45 12.72 8.41 2.96
N LEU A 46 13.04 9.11 1.90
CA LEU A 46 13.56 10.47 1.90
C LEU A 46 12.71 11.32 0.99
N GLY A 47 12.35 12.50 1.42
CA GLY A 47 11.54 13.40 0.61
C GLY A 47 11.79 14.87 0.86
N PHE A 48 11.29 15.65 -0.10
CA PHE A 48 11.27 17.09 -0.09
C PHE A 48 9.85 17.56 -0.39
N ARG A 49 9.36 18.53 0.33
CA ARG A 49 8.07 19.16 0.07
C ARG A 49 8.15 20.66 0.32
N GLY A 50 7.38 21.40 -0.40
CA GLY A 50 7.29 22.83 -0.24
C GLY A 50 5.94 23.37 -0.64
N VAL A 51 5.60 24.51 -0.09
CA VAL A 51 4.39 25.26 -0.40
C VAL A 51 4.73 26.73 -0.62
N GLU A 52 3.99 27.36 -1.53
CA GLU A 52 4.06 28.78 -1.85
C GLU A 52 2.66 29.37 -1.78
N ASP A 53 2.50 30.43 -1.01
CA ASP A 53 1.26 31.21 -0.96
C ASP A 53 1.21 32.12 -2.20
N LEU A 54 0.22 31.94 -3.05
CA LEU A 54 0.00 32.73 -4.27
C LEU A 54 -0.91 33.94 -4.05
N GLY A 55 -1.40 34.12 -2.81
CA GLY A 55 -2.37 35.14 -2.46
C GLY A 55 -3.83 34.72 -2.78
N GLY A 56 -4.78 35.46 -2.22
CA GLY A 56 -6.20 35.21 -2.46
C GLY A 56 -6.72 33.86 -1.94
N GLY A 57 -5.99 33.20 -1.05
CA GLY A 57 -6.33 31.86 -0.55
C GLY A 57 -5.91 30.72 -1.49
N LEU A 58 -5.09 31.03 -2.50
CA LEU A 58 -4.51 30.05 -3.44
C LEU A 58 -3.09 29.70 -3.01
N THR A 59 -2.74 28.40 -3.03
CA THR A 59 -1.43 27.88 -2.67
C THR A 59 -0.95 26.88 -3.72
N ALA A 60 0.31 26.96 -4.12
CA ALA A 60 0.97 25.91 -4.91
C ALA A 60 1.85 25.05 -4.01
N GLY A 61 2.01 23.77 -4.36
CA GLY A 61 2.87 22.86 -3.61
C GLY A 61 3.57 21.85 -4.49
N PHE A 62 4.67 21.31 -4.00
CA PHE A 62 5.32 20.13 -4.58
C PHE A 62 5.65 19.10 -3.52
N HIS A 63 5.76 17.85 -3.93
CA HIS A 63 6.18 16.76 -3.06
C HIS A 63 6.98 15.72 -3.87
N LEU A 64 8.22 15.50 -3.46
CA LEU A 64 9.11 14.49 -4.03
C LEU A 64 9.46 13.50 -2.92
N GLU A 65 9.28 12.19 -3.14
CA GLU A 65 9.56 11.16 -2.16
C GLU A 65 10.10 9.90 -2.84
N GLY A 66 11.26 9.45 -2.40
CA GLY A 66 11.88 8.21 -2.80
C GLY A 66 11.99 7.22 -1.64
N GLU A 67 12.17 5.96 -1.96
CA GLU A 67 12.36 4.91 -0.96
C GLU A 67 13.84 4.75 -0.61
N ILE A 68 14.13 4.51 0.67
CA ILE A 68 15.45 4.17 1.18
C ILE A 68 15.46 2.70 1.55
N PHE A 69 16.50 1.98 1.20
CA PHE A 69 16.77 0.62 1.63
C PHE A 69 17.92 0.64 2.63
N GLY A 70 17.57 0.53 3.92
CA GLY A 70 18.55 0.65 5.00
C GLY A 70 19.44 -0.58 5.18
N ASP A 71 19.11 -1.70 4.54
CA ASP A 71 19.83 -2.95 4.55
C ASP A 71 20.93 -3.03 3.49
N ASP A 72 20.72 -2.45 2.30
CA ASP A 72 21.64 -2.53 1.16
C ASP A 72 22.11 -1.19 0.60
N GLY A 73 21.54 -0.07 1.08
CA GLY A 73 21.91 1.28 0.64
C GLY A 73 21.42 1.65 -0.75
N ASN A 74 20.33 1.04 -1.23
CA ASN A 74 19.76 1.31 -2.56
C ASN A 74 20.73 0.97 -3.72
N THR A 75 21.29 -0.24 -3.71
CA THR A 75 22.21 -0.68 -4.77
C THR A 75 21.63 -0.56 -6.19
N ALA A 76 20.31 -0.59 -6.35
CA ALA A 76 19.61 -0.35 -7.62
C ALA A 76 19.43 1.14 -7.96
N GLY A 77 19.88 2.05 -7.08
CA GLY A 77 19.74 3.50 -7.24
C GLY A 77 18.53 4.10 -6.54
N PHE A 78 18.60 5.41 -6.31
CA PHE A 78 17.52 6.19 -5.68
C PHE A 78 16.76 6.99 -6.74
N ASN A 79 15.44 7.01 -6.62
CA ASN A 79 14.55 7.86 -7.43
C ASN A 79 13.31 8.26 -6.64
N PHE A 80 12.54 9.22 -7.16
CA PHE A 80 11.30 9.70 -6.53
C PHE A 80 10.06 8.85 -6.91
N GLN A 81 10.21 7.55 -6.90
CA GLN A 81 9.16 6.61 -7.32
C GLN A 81 7.93 6.55 -6.42
N ARG A 82 8.06 7.02 -5.16
CA ARG A 82 6.94 6.97 -4.21
C ARG A 82 5.96 8.11 -4.44
N ARG A 83 6.48 9.32 -4.64
CA ARG A 83 5.68 10.50 -4.99
C ARG A 83 6.53 11.50 -5.77
N SER A 84 5.95 12.03 -6.83
CA SER A 84 6.52 13.11 -7.64
C SER A 84 5.34 13.93 -8.16
N THR A 85 4.97 14.98 -7.40
CA THR A 85 3.73 15.73 -7.65
C THR A 85 3.92 17.23 -7.52
N VAL A 86 3.12 17.97 -8.31
CA VAL A 86 2.83 19.38 -8.11
C VAL A 86 1.34 19.53 -7.80
N SER A 87 0.99 20.49 -6.93
CA SER A 87 -0.38 20.70 -6.47
C SER A 87 -0.78 22.16 -6.56
N LEU A 88 -2.08 22.38 -6.78
CA LEU A 88 -2.75 23.67 -6.59
C LEU A 88 -3.87 23.47 -5.56
N MET A 89 -3.86 24.30 -4.52
CA MET A 89 -4.75 24.17 -3.35
C MET A 89 -5.46 25.49 -3.08
N GLY A 90 -6.70 25.41 -2.61
CA GLY A 90 -7.49 26.58 -2.24
C GLY A 90 -8.79 26.17 -1.54
N GLY A 91 -9.74 27.11 -1.44
CA GLY A 91 -11.07 26.83 -0.91
C GLY A 91 -11.86 25.76 -1.67
N PHE A 92 -11.47 25.48 -2.90
CA PHE A 92 -12.03 24.41 -3.73
C PHE A 92 -11.49 23.01 -3.37
N GLY A 93 -10.46 22.90 -2.55
CA GLY A 93 -9.74 21.65 -2.27
C GLY A 93 -8.36 21.62 -2.90
N GLU A 94 -7.93 20.47 -3.42
CA GLU A 94 -6.61 20.27 -3.99
C GLU A 94 -6.67 19.52 -5.32
N VAL A 95 -5.99 20.06 -6.34
CA VAL A 95 -5.68 19.36 -7.60
C VAL A 95 -4.21 19.00 -7.60
N ARG A 96 -3.89 17.73 -7.84
CA ARG A 96 -2.51 17.22 -7.94
C ARG A 96 -2.26 16.61 -9.31
N MET A 97 -1.03 16.75 -9.78
CA MET A 97 -0.56 16.12 -11.02
C MET A 97 0.76 15.42 -10.75
N GLY A 98 0.90 14.21 -11.27
CA GLY A 98 2.12 13.40 -11.18
C GLY A 98 1.89 11.99 -10.69
N ARG A 99 2.97 11.36 -10.19
CA ARG A 99 2.93 10.01 -9.62
C ARG A 99 2.75 10.06 -8.11
N GLU A 100 1.77 9.34 -7.61
CA GLU A 100 1.53 9.19 -6.16
C GLU A 100 0.67 7.96 -5.83
N LEU A 101 0.33 7.82 -4.54
CA LEU A 101 -0.68 6.87 -4.09
C LEU A 101 -2.02 7.16 -4.78
N THR A 102 -2.70 6.10 -5.22
CA THR A 102 -4.07 6.27 -5.74
C THR A 102 -4.99 6.80 -4.65
N PRO A 103 -5.97 7.66 -4.97
CA PRO A 103 -6.90 8.16 -3.97
C PRO A 103 -7.63 7.04 -3.21
N SER A 104 -8.04 5.97 -3.89
CA SER A 104 -8.68 4.79 -3.29
C SER A 104 -7.80 4.16 -2.22
N TYR A 105 -6.54 3.87 -2.53
CA TYR A 105 -5.57 3.29 -1.60
C TYR A 105 -5.22 4.23 -0.46
N SER A 106 -4.95 5.50 -0.74
CA SER A 106 -4.43 6.46 0.24
C SER A 106 -5.30 6.58 1.49
N LYS A 107 -6.63 6.51 1.33
CA LYS A 107 -7.57 6.57 2.44
C LYS A 107 -7.80 5.21 3.09
N THR A 108 -8.07 4.16 2.29
CA THR A 108 -8.49 2.87 2.85
C THR A 108 -7.33 2.06 3.45
N SER A 109 -6.09 2.28 3.00
CA SER A 109 -4.91 1.64 3.60
C SER A 109 -4.62 2.09 5.05
N SER A 110 -5.16 3.23 5.48
CA SER A 110 -5.03 3.72 6.86
C SER A 110 -5.71 2.83 7.90
N TYR A 111 -6.57 1.92 7.47
CA TYR A 111 -7.24 0.95 8.35
C TYR A 111 -6.44 -0.33 8.58
N ASP A 112 -5.31 -0.54 7.87
CA ASP A 112 -4.35 -1.59 8.19
C ASP A 112 -3.50 -1.19 9.40
N LEU A 113 -3.55 -1.97 10.48
CA LEU A 113 -2.81 -1.68 11.72
C LEU A 113 -1.29 -1.69 11.53
N PHE A 114 -0.78 -2.44 10.54
CA PHE A 114 0.65 -2.55 10.25
C PHE A 114 1.11 -1.58 9.17
N GLY A 115 0.23 -0.66 8.71
CA GLY A 115 0.60 0.46 7.83
C GLY A 115 1.15 0.04 6.47
N GLN A 116 0.71 -1.10 5.95
CA GLN A 116 1.11 -1.63 4.64
C GLN A 116 2.61 -1.92 4.52
N THR A 117 3.22 -2.37 5.63
CA THR A 117 4.65 -2.69 5.64
C THR A 117 4.96 -3.79 6.67
N GLY A 118 6.11 -4.47 6.46
CA GLY A 118 6.55 -5.58 7.31
C GLY A 118 5.68 -6.82 7.20
N ILE A 119 6.02 -7.84 7.98
CA ILE A 119 5.37 -9.17 7.93
C ILE A 119 3.91 -9.18 8.44
N GLY A 120 3.49 -8.12 9.13
CA GLY A 120 2.14 -8.01 9.69
C GLY A 120 1.12 -7.35 8.75
N GLN A 121 1.53 -6.80 7.62
CA GLN A 121 0.68 -6.00 6.74
C GLN A 121 -0.50 -6.76 6.15
N PHE A 122 -1.61 -6.06 5.96
CA PHE A 122 -2.71 -6.57 5.16
C PHE A 122 -2.34 -6.59 3.67
N MET A 123 -2.49 -7.73 3.01
CA MET A 123 -2.02 -7.96 1.65
C MET A 123 -3.10 -7.82 0.57
N GLY A 124 -4.25 -7.25 0.88
CA GLY A 124 -5.35 -7.13 -0.07
C GLY A 124 -5.00 -6.32 -1.33
N TRP A 125 -4.08 -5.37 -1.22
CA TRP A 125 -3.66 -4.52 -2.36
C TRP A 125 -2.50 -5.09 -3.19
N ARG A 126 -2.08 -6.32 -2.92
CA ARG A 126 -1.06 -6.96 -3.77
C ARG A 126 -1.60 -7.23 -5.18
N ASP A 127 -0.71 -7.51 -6.11
CA ASP A 127 -1.09 -8.04 -7.41
C ASP A 127 -1.45 -9.53 -7.28
N TRP A 128 -2.74 -9.83 -7.37
CA TRP A 128 -3.25 -11.21 -7.34
C TRP A 128 -3.21 -11.87 -8.70
N ALA A 129 -3.09 -11.11 -9.79
CA ALA A 129 -3.12 -11.66 -11.14
C ALA A 129 -1.92 -12.58 -11.43
N SER A 130 -0.79 -12.35 -10.75
CA SER A 130 0.40 -13.21 -10.87
C SER A 130 0.18 -14.64 -10.33
N ASN A 131 -0.84 -14.83 -9.49
CA ASN A 131 -1.20 -16.13 -8.89
C ASN A 131 -2.58 -16.61 -9.38
N SER A 132 -3.09 -16.06 -10.48
CA SER A 132 -4.42 -16.36 -11.00
C SER A 132 -4.42 -17.52 -12.00
N ASP A 133 -5.61 -18.09 -12.23
CA ASP A 133 -5.89 -19.11 -13.25
C ASP A 133 -5.84 -18.57 -14.70
N PHE A 134 -5.44 -17.31 -14.92
CA PHE A 134 -5.13 -16.85 -16.27
C PHE A 134 -3.95 -17.63 -16.90
N GLY A 135 -3.62 -18.78 -16.29
CA GLY A 135 -2.70 -19.80 -16.77
C GLY A 135 -1.24 -19.36 -16.77
N ALA A 136 -0.46 -19.79 -17.76
CA ALA A 136 0.91 -19.38 -17.98
C ALA A 136 1.04 -17.90 -18.42
N ALA A 137 0.02 -17.08 -18.19
CA ALA A 137 0.01 -15.68 -18.51
C ALA A 137 0.78 -14.92 -17.41
N ASN A 138 1.90 -14.33 -17.77
CA ASN A 138 2.60 -13.41 -16.90
C ASN A 138 2.00 -12.00 -17.08
N THR A 139 1.47 -11.45 -16.01
CA THR A 139 1.21 -10.02 -16.01
C THR A 139 2.54 -9.30 -16.00
N THR A 140 2.87 -8.62 -17.10
CA THR A 140 3.91 -7.61 -17.03
C THR A 140 3.27 -6.30 -16.58
N SER A 141 3.89 -5.65 -15.62
CA SER A 141 3.61 -4.25 -15.37
C SER A 141 3.81 -3.48 -16.68
N VAL A 142 2.84 -2.69 -17.08
CA VAL A 142 3.06 -1.66 -18.09
C VAL A 142 4.29 -0.86 -17.63
N PRO A 143 5.19 -0.42 -18.52
CA PRO A 143 6.46 0.21 -18.14
C PRO A 143 6.35 1.39 -17.16
N THR A 144 5.15 1.92 -16.98
CA THR A 144 4.86 3.10 -16.16
C THR A 144 3.84 2.86 -15.04
N ALA A 145 3.27 1.65 -14.92
CA ALA A 145 2.20 1.37 -13.97
C ALA A 145 2.61 0.31 -12.94
N ASP A 146 2.32 0.59 -11.67
CA ASP A 146 2.31 -0.44 -10.64
C ASP A 146 1.20 -1.46 -10.94
N ALA A 147 1.52 -2.74 -10.98
CA ALA A 147 0.52 -3.80 -11.09
C ALA A 147 -0.35 -3.88 -9.83
N SER A 148 0.12 -3.35 -8.71
CA SER A 148 -0.66 -3.18 -7.47
C SER A 148 -1.68 -2.04 -7.56
N ASN A 149 -2.62 -1.99 -6.63
CA ASN A 149 -3.57 -0.87 -6.47
C ASN A 149 -2.98 0.36 -5.76
N VAL A 150 -1.68 0.33 -5.44
CA VAL A 150 -1.07 1.28 -4.50
C VAL A 150 -0.81 2.64 -5.12
N ARG A 151 -0.23 2.68 -6.32
CA ARG A 151 0.18 3.94 -7.00
C ARG A 151 -0.25 3.98 -8.45
N ALA A 152 -0.33 5.21 -8.97
CA ALA A 152 -0.47 5.45 -10.40
C ALA A 152 0.49 6.54 -10.86
N SER A 153 1.06 6.35 -12.05
CA SER A 153 1.81 7.37 -12.79
C SER A 153 0.87 8.17 -13.68
N ASN A 154 1.36 9.31 -14.20
CA ASN A 154 0.63 10.12 -15.18
C ASN A 154 -0.78 10.47 -14.71
N MET A 155 -0.93 10.76 -13.40
CA MET A 155 -2.22 10.91 -12.76
C MET A 155 -2.55 12.38 -12.49
N ILE A 156 -3.80 12.74 -12.73
CA ILE A 156 -4.45 13.92 -12.17
C ILE A 156 -5.40 13.45 -11.08
N SER A 157 -5.28 14.02 -9.89
CA SER A 157 -6.16 13.73 -8.77
C SER A 157 -6.74 15.01 -8.17
N TYR A 158 -7.97 14.89 -7.64
CA TYR A 158 -8.67 15.94 -6.94
C TYR A 158 -9.10 15.45 -5.56
N TYR A 159 -8.91 16.30 -4.56
CA TYR A 159 -9.33 16.06 -3.18
C TYR A 159 -10.20 17.20 -2.70
N THR A 160 -11.37 16.87 -2.16
CA THR A 160 -12.31 17.88 -1.64
C THR A 160 -11.79 18.53 -0.37
N PRO A 161 -12.29 19.73 -0.04
CA PRO A 161 -12.27 20.21 1.34
C PRO A 161 -13.02 19.24 2.28
N ASN A 162 -12.81 19.41 3.58
CA ASN A 162 -13.60 18.70 4.59
C ASN A 162 -14.96 19.38 4.78
N PHE A 163 -16.03 18.66 4.50
CA PHE A 163 -17.41 19.11 4.68
C PHE A 163 -18.03 18.44 5.91
N SER A 164 -17.78 18.99 7.10
CA SER A 164 -18.30 18.44 8.36
C SER A 164 -17.99 16.96 8.59
N GLY A 165 -16.75 16.56 8.29
CA GLY A 165 -16.26 15.18 8.41
C GLY A 165 -16.27 14.41 7.09
N PHE A 166 -17.02 14.83 6.08
CA PHE A 166 -17.00 14.19 4.76
C PHE A 166 -15.87 14.70 3.89
N THR A 167 -15.12 13.75 3.29
CA THR A 167 -14.08 14.01 2.30
C THR A 167 -14.23 13.04 1.14
N ALA A 168 -13.74 13.43 -0.02
CA ALA A 168 -13.65 12.57 -1.19
C ALA A 168 -12.35 12.84 -1.96
N GLY A 169 -11.87 11.84 -2.68
CA GLY A 169 -10.74 11.95 -3.60
C GLY A 169 -11.03 11.17 -4.88
N LEU A 170 -10.67 11.74 -6.01
CA LEU A 170 -10.78 11.12 -7.33
C LEU A 170 -9.44 11.20 -8.04
N GLY A 171 -9.10 10.20 -8.86
CA GLY A 171 -7.90 10.19 -9.67
C GLY A 171 -8.14 9.53 -11.03
N TYR A 172 -7.47 10.10 -12.04
CA TYR A 172 -7.38 9.54 -13.38
C TYR A 172 -5.91 9.47 -13.81
N GLY A 173 -5.43 8.26 -14.06
CA GLY A 173 -4.10 8.01 -14.62
C GLY A 173 -4.20 7.72 -16.12
N PHE A 174 -3.47 8.48 -16.91
CA PHE A 174 -3.43 8.32 -18.36
C PHE A 174 -2.64 7.07 -18.73
N ASP A 175 -3.14 6.34 -19.73
CA ASP A 175 -2.47 5.15 -20.28
C ASP A 175 -1.26 5.49 -21.17
N GLU A 176 -1.22 6.70 -21.76
CA GLU A 176 -0.19 7.15 -22.70
C GLU A 176 0.04 6.18 -23.88
N GLN A 177 -1.00 5.40 -24.25
CA GLN A 177 -0.95 4.48 -25.37
C GLN A 177 -1.54 5.12 -26.63
N THR A 178 -0.94 4.86 -27.78
CA THR A 178 -1.49 5.27 -29.09
C THR A 178 -2.67 4.39 -29.52
N THR A 179 -2.72 3.17 -28.98
CA THR A 179 -3.80 2.19 -29.20
C THR A 179 -4.02 1.38 -27.93
N GLY A 180 -5.30 1.11 -27.61
CA GLY A 180 -5.66 0.36 -26.42
C GLY A 180 -5.80 1.25 -25.18
N LYS A 181 -5.78 0.65 -24.00
CA LYS A 181 -6.03 1.32 -22.69
C LYS A 181 -5.15 0.79 -21.56
N ALA A 182 -4.16 -0.04 -21.87
CA ALA A 182 -3.29 -0.63 -20.86
C ALA A 182 -2.47 0.43 -20.13
N GLY A 183 -2.53 0.44 -18.80
CA GLY A 183 -1.91 1.45 -17.94
C GLY A 183 -2.89 2.47 -17.37
N ARG A 184 -4.11 2.55 -17.90
CA ARG A 184 -5.13 3.47 -17.42
C ARG A 184 -5.56 3.13 -15.99
N TYR A 185 -5.71 4.16 -15.19
CA TYR A 185 -6.29 4.09 -13.85
C TYR A 185 -7.44 5.08 -13.73
N VAL A 186 -8.52 4.67 -13.07
CA VAL A 186 -9.56 5.57 -12.60
C VAL A 186 -10.07 5.07 -11.25
N GLY A 187 -10.19 5.95 -10.26
CA GLY A 187 -10.67 5.53 -8.95
C GLY A 187 -10.79 6.68 -7.98
N GLY A 188 -11.37 6.36 -6.82
CA GLY A 188 -11.56 7.34 -5.78
C GLY A 188 -12.12 6.75 -4.50
N TYR A 189 -12.34 7.62 -3.54
CA TYR A 189 -12.96 7.31 -2.27
C TYR A 189 -13.97 8.38 -1.83
N VAL A 190 -14.85 7.96 -0.94
CA VAL A 190 -15.64 8.83 -0.05
C VAL A 190 -15.37 8.39 1.38
N ALA A 191 -15.22 9.35 2.29
CA ALA A 191 -14.93 9.07 3.69
C ALA A 191 -15.71 9.97 4.63
N TYR A 192 -15.92 9.48 5.85
CA TYR A 192 -16.53 10.22 6.94
C TYR A 192 -15.70 10.01 8.21
N ASP A 193 -15.17 11.10 8.74
CA ASP A 193 -14.38 11.14 9.97
C ASP A 193 -15.08 12.06 10.97
N ASN A 194 -15.50 11.51 12.13
CA ASN A 194 -16.16 12.27 13.18
C ASN A 194 -15.86 11.70 14.57
N GLY A 195 -15.07 12.42 15.34
CA GLY A 195 -14.62 11.98 16.67
C GLY A 195 -13.94 10.61 16.62
N PRO A 196 -14.46 9.60 17.36
CA PRO A 196 -13.84 8.27 17.38
C PRO A 196 -14.06 7.45 16.11
N LEU A 197 -15.02 7.83 15.27
CA LEU A 197 -15.44 7.08 14.08
C LEU A 197 -14.70 7.57 12.84
N SER A 198 -14.14 6.62 12.08
CA SER A 198 -13.63 6.82 10.72
C SER A 198 -14.17 5.72 9.81
N LEU A 199 -14.76 6.09 8.69
CA LEU A 199 -15.29 5.18 7.67
C LEU A 199 -14.86 5.64 6.29
N ALA A 200 -14.59 4.70 5.39
CA ALA A 200 -14.34 5.01 3.98
C ALA A 200 -14.80 3.88 3.07
N ALA A 201 -15.28 4.27 1.90
CA ALA A 201 -15.51 3.38 0.78
C ALA A 201 -14.67 3.85 -0.41
N SER A 202 -14.07 2.93 -1.13
CA SER A 202 -13.31 3.23 -2.34
C SER A 202 -13.62 2.26 -3.46
N TYR A 203 -13.50 2.75 -4.68
CA TYR A 203 -13.55 1.94 -5.88
C TYR A 203 -12.48 2.42 -6.85
N ASP A 204 -11.82 1.47 -7.52
CA ASP A 204 -10.92 1.77 -8.62
C ASP A 204 -10.98 0.72 -9.72
N GLN A 205 -10.61 1.15 -10.91
CA GLN A 205 -10.39 0.33 -12.08
C GLN A 205 -8.99 0.58 -12.62
N ARG A 206 -8.32 -0.50 -12.99
CA ARG A 206 -7.02 -0.43 -13.66
C ARG A 206 -6.97 -1.42 -14.82
N ASP A 207 -6.46 -0.94 -15.94
CA ASP A 207 -6.20 -1.74 -17.13
C ASP A 207 -4.73 -2.16 -17.14
N LEU A 208 -4.48 -3.45 -17.00
CA LEU A 208 -3.14 -4.05 -16.97
C LEU A 208 -2.83 -4.75 -18.31
N VAL A 209 -1.57 -5.07 -18.54
CA VAL A 209 -1.18 -5.95 -19.66
C VAL A 209 -1.14 -7.38 -19.18
N LEU A 210 -1.82 -8.26 -19.90
CA LEU A 210 -1.73 -9.71 -19.75
C LEU A 210 -0.91 -10.26 -20.92
N ASN A 211 0.26 -10.83 -20.65
CA ASN A 211 1.03 -11.55 -21.65
C ASN A 211 0.47 -12.97 -21.81
N VAL A 212 0.24 -13.37 -23.03
CA VAL A 212 -0.38 -14.66 -23.36
C VAL A 212 0.65 -15.60 -23.95
N GLY A 213 0.74 -16.80 -23.38
CA GLY A 213 1.61 -17.88 -23.85
C GLY A 213 3.04 -17.88 -23.27
N VAL A 214 3.70 -19.03 -23.38
CA VAL A 214 5.12 -19.21 -23.00
C VAL A 214 5.80 -20.01 -24.14
N PRO A 215 6.71 -19.36 -24.93
CA PRO A 215 7.08 -17.94 -24.94
C PRO A 215 5.88 -17.03 -25.23
N VAL A 216 5.97 -15.75 -24.82
CA VAL A 216 4.89 -14.79 -25.04
C VAL A 216 4.59 -14.65 -26.54
N VAL A 217 3.37 -15.02 -26.92
CA VAL A 217 2.92 -14.99 -28.32
C VAL A 217 1.94 -13.84 -28.60
N GLY A 218 1.51 -13.13 -27.54
CA GLY A 218 0.60 -12.00 -27.66
C GLY A 218 0.36 -11.31 -26.30
N SER A 219 -0.44 -10.25 -26.31
CA SER A 219 -0.89 -9.56 -25.12
C SER A 219 -2.37 -9.22 -25.20
N ALA A 220 -3.02 -9.19 -24.06
CA ALA A 220 -4.40 -8.77 -23.89
C ALA A 220 -4.49 -7.72 -22.77
N VAL A 221 -5.62 -7.04 -22.66
CA VAL A 221 -5.89 -6.17 -21.52
C VAL A 221 -6.53 -7.01 -20.42
N LEU A 222 -5.96 -6.91 -19.22
CA LEU A 222 -6.53 -7.42 -17.98
C LEU A 222 -7.19 -6.26 -17.23
N ASP A 223 -8.50 -6.24 -17.20
CA ASP A 223 -9.27 -5.27 -16.43
C ASP A 223 -9.32 -5.72 -14.97
N ARG A 224 -8.94 -4.83 -14.05
CA ARG A 224 -9.05 -5.06 -12.61
C ARG A 224 -9.95 -3.99 -11.98
N ASP A 225 -11.03 -4.44 -11.36
CA ASP A 225 -11.92 -3.63 -10.54
C ASP A 225 -11.66 -3.96 -9.06
N THR A 226 -11.46 -2.95 -8.21
CA THR A 226 -11.29 -3.16 -6.76
C THR A 226 -12.26 -2.28 -5.99
N PHE A 227 -13.02 -2.90 -5.09
CA PHE A 227 -13.88 -2.22 -4.13
C PHE A 227 -13.37 -2.48 -2.72
N THR A 228 -13.26 -1.43 -1.90
CA THR A 228 -12.81 -1.54 -0.52
C THR A 228 -13.72 -0.73 0.40
N LEU A 229 -14.12 -1.35 1.50
CA LEU A 229 -14.70 -0.69 2.67
C LEU A 229 -13.70 -0.79 3.81
N GLY A 230 -13.47 0.31 4.50
CA GLY A 230 -12.63 0.36 5.68
C GLY A 230 -13.25 1.20 6.78
N GLY A 231 -12.91 0.89 8.01
CA GLY A 231 -13.36 1.67 9.15
C GLY A 231 -12.54 1.46 10.39
N SER A 232 -12.62 2.42 11.30
CA SER A 232 -12.07 2.31 12.64
C SER A 232 -12.95 3.01 13.66
N TYR A 233 -12.91 2.51 14.89
CA TYR A 233 -13.57 3.13 16.03
C TYR A 233 -12.63 3.16 17.23
N ASP A 234 -12.38 4.35 17.75
CA ASP A 234 -11.53 4.56 18.92
C ASP A 234 -12.37 4.57 20.20
N LEU A 235 -12.19 3.56 21.06
CA LEU A 235 -12.84 3.44 22.35
C LEU A 235 -12.03 4.08 23.50
N ASN A 236 -10.98 4.85 23.18
CA ASN A 236 -9.96 5.42 24.07
C ASN A 236 -9.02 4.39 24.74
N VAL A 237 -9.53 3.22 25.11
CA VAL A 237 -8.74 2.12 25.72
C VAL A 237 -8.25 1.12 24.68
N VAL A 238 -9.01 0.95 23.61
CA VAL A 238 -8.64 0.15 22.43
C VAL A 238 -9.19 0.82 21.17
N LYS A 239 -8.52 0.62 20.06
CA LYS A 239 -9.00 1.02 18.73
C LYS A 239 -9.27 -0.21 17.90
N LEU A 240 -10.45 -0.27 17.31
CA LEU A 240 -10.88 -1.34 16.41
C LEU A 240 -10.72 -0.89 14.96
N ASN A 241 -10.24 -1.78 14.10
CA ASN A 241 -10.09 -1.53 12.66
C ASN A 241 -10.71 -2.70 11.88
N ALA A 242 -11.29 -2.38 10.72
CA ALA A 242 -11.82 -3.39 9.80
C ALA A 242 -11.60 -2.99 8.35
N ILE A 243 -11.31 -3.98 7.50
CA ILE A 243 -11.20 -3.84 6.04
C ILE A 243 -11.97 -4.98 5.38
N VAL A 244 -12.78 -4.65 4.38
CA VAL A 244 -13.40 -5.60 3.46
C VAL A 244 -13.07 -5.16 2.06
N GLN A 245 -12.47 -6.06 1.26
CA GLN A 245 -12.04 -5.75 -0.10
C GLN A 245 -12.42 -6.88 -1.05
N GLN A 246 -12.87 -6.52 -2.24
CA GLN A 246 -13.03 -7.43 -3.36
C GLN A 246 -12.33 -6.88 -4.58
N SER A 247 -11.43 -7.67 -5.18
CA SER A 247 -10.83 -7.40 -6.47
C SER A 247 -11.38 -8.37 -7.50
N LYS A 248 -11.81 -7.86 -8.66
CA LYS A 248 -12.29 -8.63 -9.79
C LYS A 248 -11.38 -8.41 -10.99
N TYR A 249 -10.88 -9.50 -11.54
CA TYR A 249 -10.03 -9.52 -12.73
C TYR A 249 -10.83 -10.07 -13.90
N LYS A 250 -10.68 -9.48 -15.09
CA LYS A 250 -11.38 -9.89 -16.32
C LYS A 250 -10.41 -9.82 -17.49
N ALA A 251 -10.23 -10.94 -18.18
CA ALA A 251 -9.47 -11.03 -19.43
C ALA A 251 -9.95 -12.21 -20.25
N LEU A 252 -9.85 -12.14 -21.57
CA LEU A 252 -10.09 -13.25 -22.51
C LEU A 252 -11.45 -13.94 -22.34
N GLY A 253 -12.47 -13.23 -21.85
CA GLY A 253 -13.80 -13.77 -21.58
C GLY A 253 -13.99 -14.43 -20.22
N GLU A 254 -12.91 -14.58 -19.46
CA GLU A 254 -12.92 -15.15 -18.10
C GLU A 254 -12.93 -14.04 -17.03
N SER A 255 -13.36 -14.40 -15.84
CA SER A 255 -13.31 -13.50 -14.69
C SER A 255 -13.02 -14.24 -13.40
N GLU A 256 -12.18 -13.61 -12.57
CA GLU A 256 -11.77 -14.12 -11.26
C GLU A 256 -12.03 -13.08 -10.17
N LYS A 257 -12.34 -13.55 -8.97
CA LYS A 257 -12.53 -12.69 -7.79
C LYS A 257 -11.61 -13.11 -6.67
N VAL A 258 -11.04 -12.10 -6.01
CA VAL A 258 -10.30 -12.25 -4.77
C VAL A 258 -11.00 -11.43 -3.70
N ASN A 259 -11.35 -12.06 -2.59
CA ASN A 259 -11.89 -11.39 -1.42
C ASN A 259 -10.81 -11.34 -0.34
N ALA A 260 -10.65 -10.19 0.29
CA ALA A 260 -9.71 -9.99 1.37
C ALA A 260 -10.42 -9.25 2.54
N TYR A 261 -10.17 -9.73 3.75
CA TYR A 261 -10.79 -9.21 4.96
C TYR A 261 -9.72 -9.01 6.01
N ALA A 262 -9.85 -7.96 6.83
CA ALA A 262 -9.04 -7.79 8.03
C ALA A 262 -9.88 -7.26 9.18
N LEU A 263 -9.56 -7.75 10.38
CA LEU A 263 -10.04 -7.21 11.64
C LEU A 263 -8.82 -6.98 12.54
N GLY A 264 -8.76 -5.83 13.17
CA GLY A 264 -7.65 -5.47 14.01
C GLY A 264 -8.07 -4.75 15.28
N VAL A 265 -7.25 -4.90 16.30
CA VAL A 265 -7.36 -4.16 17.54
C VAL A 265 -5.98 -3.68 17.96
N SER A 266 -5.91 -2.42 18.38
CA SER A 266 -4.71 -1.87 19.01
C SER A 266 -5.04 -1.23 20.35
N ALA A 267 -4.06 -1.23 21.25
CA ALA A 267 -4.18 -0.63 22.56
C ALA A 267 -2.88 0.06 22.98
N PRO A 268 -2.94 1.24 23.59
CA PRO A 268 -1.77 1.88 24.18
C PRO A 268 -1.30 1.05 25.40
N VAL A 269 0.00 0.77 25.45
CA VAL A 269 0.64 0.07 26.58
C VAL A 269 1.96 0.77 26.90
N GLY A 270 2.01 1.42 28.06
CA GLY A 270 3.17 2.22 28.46
C GLY A 270 3.44 3.37 27.46
N ALA A 271 4.68 3.46 26.98
CA ALA A 271 5.09 4.41 25.95
C ALA A 271 4.89 3.91 24.52
N GLY A 272 4.11 2.84 24.35
CA GLY A 272 3.94 2.19 23.06
C GLY A 272 2.52 1.73 22.77
N GLU A 273 2.39 0.86 21.76
CA GLU A 273 1.14 0.33 21.27
C GLU A 273 1.29 -1.16 20.96
N VAL A 274 0.38 -1.98 21.47
CA VAL A 274 0.19 -3.37 21.05
C VAL A 274 -0.82 -3.42 19.92
N LYS A 275 -0.57 -4.26 18.92
CA LYS A 275 -1.41 -4.45 17.72
C LYS A 275 -1.67 -5.93 17.51
N LEU A 276 -2.92 -6.29 17.28
CA LEU A 276 -3.31 -7.63 16.85
C LEU A 276 -4.21 -7.50 15.63
N GLN A 277 -3.85 -8.19 14.54
CA GLN A 277 -4.64 -8.21 13.31
C GLN A 277 -4.81 -9.63 12.81
N TYR A 278 -6.01 -9.95 12.41
CA TYR A 278 -6.35 -11.15 11.65
C TYR A 278 -6.81 -10.72 10.26
N ALA A 279 -6.28 -11.39 9.23
CA ALA A 279 -6.73 -11.22 7.85
C ALA A 279 -7.00 -12.57 7.19
N MET A 280 -7.89 -12.57 6.21
CA MET A 280 -8.23 -13.71 5.38
C MET A 280 -8.22 -13.30 3.90
N TYR A 281 -7.65 -14.15 3.08
CA TYR A 281 -7.57 -13.98 1.63
C TYR A 281 -8.21 -15.19 0.96
N ASP A 282 -9.16 -14.96 0.06
CA ASP A 282 -9.95 -16.02 -0.58
C ASP A 282 -10.00 -15.76 -2.09
N GLN A 283 -9.22 -16.53 -2.84
CA GLN A 283 -9.14 -16.49 -4.29
C GLN A 283 -9.89 -17.70 -4.86
N LYS A 284 -11.14 -17.47 -5.28
CA LYS A 284 -12.10 -18.53 -5.60
C LYS A 284 -11.71 -19.40 -6.79
N ALA A 285 -11.10 -18.82 -7.82
CA ALA A 285 -10.87 -19.52 -9.09
C ALA A 285 -9.84 -20.64 -8.97
N ILE A 286 -8.85 -20.49 -8.10
CA ILE A 286 -7.78 -21.48 -7.88
C ILE A 286 -7.90 -22.19 -6.52
N ASP A 287 -9.08 -22.13 -5.89
CA ASP A 287 -9.32 -22.73 -4.56
C ASP A 287 -8.22 -22.37 -3.54
N SER A 288 -7.82 -21.10 -3.52
CA SER A 288 -6.74 -20.60 -2.67
C SER A 288 -7.32 -19.79 -1.49
N LYS A 289 -7.05 -20.25 -0.28
CA LYS A 289 -7.44 -19.56 0.94
C LYS A 289 -6.27 -19.45 1.92
N ALA A 290 -6.10 -18.28 2.53
CA ALA A 290 -5.08 -18.08 3.54
C ALA A 290 -5.62 -17.27 4.72
N HIS A 291 -5.15 -17.63 5.90
CA HIS A 291 -5.42 -16.95 7.17
C HIS A 291 -4.11 -16.35 7.68
N HIS A 292 -4.12 -15.09 8.03
CA HIS A 292 -2.95 -14.35 8.46
C HIS A 292 -3.22 -13.70 9.80
N ILE A 293 -2.47 -14.07 10.83
CA ILE A 293 -2.55 -13.45 12.15
C ILE A 293 -1.22 -12.79 12.50
N SER A 294 -1.28 -11.56 12.99
CA SER A 294 -0.08 -10.76 13.30
C SER A 294 -0.23 -10.08 14.65
N LEU A 295 0.79 -10.21 15.48
CA LEU A 295 0.93 -9.52 16.76
C LEU A 295 2.16 -8.63 16.70
N GLY A 296 1.99 -7.36 17.04
CA GLY A 296 3.07 -6.37 17.04
C GLY A 296 3.07 -5.53 18.31
N TYR A 297 4.26 -5.06 18.68
CA TYR A 297 4.45 -4.04 19.69
C TYR A 297 5.44 -2.99 19.19
N VAL A 298 5.06 -1.71 19.30
CA VAL A 298 5.90 -0.56 18.98
C VAL A 298 6.13 0.22 20.26
N HIS A 299 7.39 0.38 20.67
CA HIS A 299 7.78 1.14 21.86
C HIS A 299 8.46 2.45 21.44
N ASN A 300 7.87 3.58 21.80
CA ASN A 300 8.41 4.90 21.47
C ASN A 300 9.49 5.30 22.48
N LEU A 301 10.74 5.35 22.03
CA LEU A 301 11.87 5.88 22.80
C LEU A 301 11.85 7.41 22.83
N SER A 302 11.30 8.03 21.79
CA SER A 302 11.10 9.46 21.64
C SER A 302 9.97 9.73 20.63
N LYS A 303 9.68 11.00 20.35
CA LYS A 303 8.74 11.40 19.28
C LYS A 303 9.19 10.93 17.87
N ARG A 304 10.49 10.68 17.68
CA ARG A 304 11.08 10.34 16.37
C ARG A 304 11.61 8.92 16.29
N THR A 305 11.90 8.29 17.43
CA THR A 305 12.56 6.99 17.47
C THR A 305 11.71 5.96 18.19
N ALA A 306 11.53 4.81 17.58
CA ALA A 306 10.84 3.67 18.17
C ALA A 306 11.62 2.36 17.90
N VAL A 307 11.52 1.44 18.84
CA VAL A 307 11.87 0.03 18.63
C VAL A 307 10.58 -0.76 18.51
N TYR A 308 10.60 -1.86 17.76
CA TYR A 308 9.40 -2.65 17.56
C TYR A 308 9.71 -4.12 17.37
N GLY A 309 8.70 -4.96 17.61
CA GLY A 309 8.73 -6.37 17.29
C GLY A 309 7.38 -6.79 16.69
N THR A 310 7.41 -7.69 15.71
CA THR A 310 6.23 -8.26 15.06
C THR A 310 6.43 -9.75 14.89
N VAL A 311 5.41 -10.52 15.23
CA VAL A 311 5.30 -11.95 14.94
C VAL A 311 4.08 -12.16 14.06
N SER A 312 4.23 -12.90 12.97
CA SER A 312 3.14 -13.19 12.04
C SER A 312 3.11 -14.67 11.70
N TYR A 313 1.91 -15.19 11.55
CA TYR A 313 1.63 -16.56 11.12
C TYR A 313 0.69 -16.53 9.92
N MET A 314 1.11 -17.17 8.83
CA MET A 314 0.33 -17.35 7.60
C MET A 314 -0.04 -18.82 7.50
N ASP A 315 -1.32 -19.13 7.51
CA ASP A 315 -1.86 -20.48 7.37
C ASP A 315 -2.52 -20.61 6.00
N ASN A 316 -1.81 -21.21 5.06
CA ASN A 316 -2.33 -21.48 3.72
C ASN A 316 -3.16 -22.76 3.71
N LYS A 317 -4.25 -22.74 2.98
CA LYS A 317 -5.14 -23.88 2.74
C LYS A 317 -5.23 -24.14 1.25
N ASP A 318 -5.51 -25.37 0.90
CA ASP A 318 -5.74 -25.83 -0.47
C ASP A 318 -4.55 -25.44 -1.39
N ASP A 319 -4.80 -24.75 -2.47
CA ASP A 319 -3.77 -24.32 -3.42
C ASP A 319 -3.06 -23.01 -3.05
N SER A 320 -3.35 -22.43 -1.87
CA SER A 320 -2.68 -21.21 -1.41
C SER A 320 -1.21 -21.45 -1.06
N ASN A 321 -0.36 -20.50 -1.42
CA ASN A 321 1.06 -20.43 -1.08
C ASN A 321 1.50 -19.00 -0.78
N LEU A 322 0.65 -18.22 -0.14
CA LEU A 322 0.97 -16.83 0.22
C LEU A 322 2.11 -16.78 1.21
N GLY A 323 3.11 -15.93 0.92
CA GLY A 323 4.26 -15.70 1.79
C GLY A 323 4.15 -14.38 2.56
N LEU A 324 4.71 -14.37 3.77
CA LEU A 324 4.91 -13.16 4.56
C LEU A 324 5.85 -12.20 3.83
N GLN A 325 5.57 -10.90 3.89
CA GLN A 325 6.29 -9.88 3.15
C GLN A 325 7.28 -9.14 4.05
N ALA A 326 8.55 -9.55 4.04
CA ALA A 326 9.65 -8.81 4.65
C ALA A 326 10.49 -8.19 3.52
N LYS A 327 10.48 -6.88 3.42
CA LYS A 327 11.12 -6.19 2.30
C LYS A 327 12.63 -6.38 2.30
N ASN A 328 13.20 -6.75 1.15
CA ASN A 328 14.60 -7.10 0.94
C ASN A 328 15.09 -8.34 1.71
N LEU A 329 14.23 -9.05 2.40
CA LEU A 329 14.52 -10.41 2.84
C LEU A 329 13.93 -11.36 1.80
N SER A 330 14.72 -12.28 1.27
CA SER A 330 14.28 -13.23 0.23
C SER A 330 13.22 -14.20 0.77
N THR A 331 12.02 -13.68 1.02
CA THR A 331 10.87 -14.47 1.42
C THR A 331 10.02 -14.79 0.20
N GLY A 332 9.94 -16.08 -0.14
CA GLY A 332 8.95 -16.60 -1.08
C GLY A 332 7.70 -17.11 -0.35
N GLY A 333 6.75 -17.65 -1.10
CA GLY A 333 5.67 -18.44 -0.52
C GLY A 333 6.15 -19.83 -0.15
N PRO A 334 5.60 -20.46 0.89
CA PRO A 334 5.84 -21.86 1.23
C PRO A 334 5.28 -22.79 0.17
N GLY A 335 5.37 -24.10 0.35
CA GLY A 335 4.60 -25.07 -0.44
C GLY A 335 3.10 -24.81 -0.36
N ARG A 336 2.35 -25.29 -1.35
CA ARG A 336 0.88 -25.13 -1.36
C ARG A 336 0.27 -25.79 -0.14
N GLY A 337 -0.66 -25.10 0.52
CA GLY A 337 -1.30 -25.57 1.74
C GLY A 337 -0.42 -25.56 2.98
N GLU A 338 0.81 -25.06 2.90
CA GLU A 338 1.75 -25.03 4.02
C GLU A 338 1.72 -23.68 4.75
N SER A 339 2.04 -23.69 6.03
CA SER A 339 2.10 -22.49 6.85
C SER A 339 3.49 -21.87 6.91
N GLN A 340 3.54 -20.61 7.27
CA GLN A 340 4.77 -19.84 7.41
C GLN A 340 4.70 -18.97 8.67
N THR A 341 5.77 -18.93 9.46
CA THR A 341 5.91 -18.05 10.63
C THR A 341 7.03 -17.06 10.38
N GLY A 342 6.82 -15.81 10.77
CA GLY A 342 7.83 -14.76 10.67
C GLY A 342 7.97 -13.97 11.95
N VAL A 343 9.19 -13.50 12.20
CA VAL A 343 9.52 -12.58 13.30
C VAL A 343 10.37 -11.45 12.76
N GLN A 344 10.03 -10.22 13.11
CA GLN A 344 10.85 -9.02 12.83
C GLN A 344 11.04 -8.22 14.10
N VAL A 345 12.26 -7.74 14.34
CA VAL A 345 12.61 -6.80 15.41
C VAL A 345 13.45 -5.69 14.81
N GLY A 346 13.08 -4.45 15.04
CA GLY A 346 13.73 -3.33 14.36
C GLY A 346 13.70 -2.03 15.10
N VAL A 347 14.33 -1.04 14.47
CA VAL A 347 14.41 0.35 14.91
C VAL A 347 13.94 1.25 13.78
N ARG A 348 13.08 2.20 14.13
CA ARG A 348 12.60 3.25 13.23
C ARG A 348 13.03 4.61 13.77
N HIS A 349 13.59 5.44 12.89
CA HIS A 349 13.89 6.84 13.19
C HIS A 349 13.33 7.75 12.12
N SER A 350 12.63 8.81 12.53
CA SER A 350 12.08 9.87 11.65
C SER A 350 12.85 11.18 11.84
N PHE A 351 13.11 11.90 10.77
CA PHE A 351 13.83 13.18 10.79
C PHE A 351 13.17 14.24 9.90
#